data_67f50d640356ca33eb5c450debe1b934
#
_entry.id   67f50d640356ca33eb5c450debe1b934
#
_cell.length_a   1.000
_cell.length_b   1.000
_cell.length_c   1.000
_cell.angle_alpha   90.00
_cell.angle_beta   90.00
_cell.angle_gamma   90.00
#
_symmetry.space_group_name_H-M   'P 1'
#
loop_
_entity.id
_entity.type
_entity.pdbx_description
1 polymer ?
#
loop_
_entity_poly.entity_id
_entity_poly.type
_entity_poly.pdbx_seq_one_letter_code
_entity_poly.pdbx_strand_id
1 'polypeptide(L)'
;MNIQKNSLPNLNCNIRFLNSASSSNLDIYLNKKLFIDGFSFGKVTSYRNIPSGEYLLEIYNSGDKSEVLYSEEAVFLPQSTFTMNIIVLESALSVFTIIDGFPITISENSFLRFINFSPDSPLLTLSLSNEEAIFSGVQYIENTRYVKLKPGLYDFLLTETEAEEGFKKFISSKTLKKGHFYTI
;
A
#
# COMPACT_ATOMS: atom_id res chain seq x y z
N MET A 1 -17.02 32.35 33.99
CA MET A 1 -17.69 31.26 33.26
C MET A 1 -16.62 30.52 32.48
N ASN A 2 -16.09 29.42 33.05
CA ASN A 2 -15.00 28.64 32.41
C ASN A 2 -15.61 27.75 31.34
N ILE A 3 -15.38 28.07 30.07
CA ILE A 3 -15.71 27.19 28.97
C ILE A 3 -14.67 26.06 29.02
N GLN A 4 -15.05 24.88 29.55
CA GLN A 4 -14.28 23.67 29.38
C GLN A 4 -14.15 23.44 27.87
N LYS A 5 -12.93 23.54 27.35
CA LYS A 5 -12.59 22.99 26.04
C LYS A 5 -12.87 21.49 26.12
N ASN A 6 -14.03 21.08 25.60
CA ASN A 6 -14.25 19.67 25.28
C ASN A 6 -13.16 19.27 24.28
N SER A 7 -12.09 18.65 24.78
CA SER A 7 -11.14 17.98 23.91
C SER A 7 -11.92 16.84 23.24
N LEU A 8 -12.11 16.95 21.93
CA LEU A 8 -12.60 15.84 21.12
C LEU A 8 -11.76 14.60 21.44
N PRO A 9 -12.36 13.41 21.55
CA PRO A 9 -11.60 12.21 21.80
C PRO A 9 -10.50 12.11 20.74
N ASN A 10 -9.27 11.83 21.19
CA ASN A 10 -8.10 11.70 20.32
C ASN A 10 -8.30 10.44 19.48
N LEU A 11 -8.93 10.61 18.31
CA LEU A 11 -9.26 9.49 17.42
C LEU A 11 -7.98 9.13 16.65
N ASN A 12 -7.60 7.87 16.75
CA ASN A 12 -6.43 7.34 16.07
C ASN A 12 -6.76 6.84 14.67
N CYS A 13 -5.72 6.70 13.86
CA CYS A 13 -5.70 5.99 12.57
C CYS A 13 -4.59 4.94 12.58
N ASN A 14 -4.61 4.05 11.60
CA ASN A 14 -3.56 3.07 11.38
C ASN A 14 -2.83 3.40 10.08
N ILE A 15 -1.52 3.45 10.11
CA ILE A 15 -0.69 3.68 8.92
C ILE A 15 0.37 2.60 8.80
N ARG A 16 0.71 2.24 7.57
CA ARG A 16 1.89 1.46 7.21
C ARG A 16 2.50 1.99 5.93
N PHE A 17 3.73 1.58 5.66
CA PHE A 17 4.48 1.97 4.48
C PHE A 17 4.87 0.76 3.64
N LEU A 18 4.90 0.94 2.33
CA LEU A 18 5.49 0.04 1.35
C LEU A 18 6.54 0.83 0.55
N ASN A 19 7.77 0.29 0.41
CA ASN A 19 8.77 0.86 -0.48
C ASN A 19 8.78 0.09 -1.80
N SER A 20 8.23 0.67 -2.86
CA SER A 20 8.25 0.14 -4.22
C SER A 20 9.07 1.00 -5.20
N ALA A 21 9.78 2.01 -4.69
CA ALA A 21 10.42 3.02 -5.55
C ALA A 21 11.94 2.95 -5.58
N SER A 22 12.59 2.65 -4.46
CA SER A 22 14.03 2.88 -4.32
C SER A 22 14.80 1.63 -3.97
N SER A 23 15.90 1.40 -4.66
CA SER A 23 16.89 0.37 -4.31
C SER A 23 17.75 0.76 -3.09
N SER A 24 17.83 2.06 -2.76
CA SER A 24 18.47 2.54 -1.54
C SER A 24 17.53 2.41 -0.35
N ASN A 25 18.09 2.24 0.84
CA ASN A 25 17.32 2.30 2.06
C ASN A 25 16.86 3.73 2.32
N LEU A 26 15.65 3.88 2.83
CA LEU A 26 15.03 5.17 3.09
C LEU A 26 14.78 5.36 4.60
N ASP A 27 14.92 6.61 5.05
CA ASP A 27 14.46 7.02 6.37
C ASP A 27 13.20 7.86 6.24
N ILE A 28 12.16 7.52 6.99
CA ILE A 28 10.86 8.19 6.94
C ILE A 28 10.65 8.95 8.22
N TYR A 29 10.29 10.22 8.10
CA TYR A 29 10.00 11.12 9.21
C TYR A 29 8.55 11.58 9.17
N LEU A 30 7.93 11.67 10.34
CA LEU A 30 6.64 12.33 10.55
C LEU A 30 6.85 13.48 11.56
N ASN A 31 6.51 14.69 11.15
CA ASN A 31 6.70 15.91 11.95
C ASN A 31 8.16 16.01 12.48
N LYS A 32 9.14 15.79 11.60
CA LYS A 32 10.59 15.81 11.88
C LYS A 32 11.10 14.74 12.84
N LYS A 33 10.23 13.79 13.27
CA LYS A 33 10.62 12.65 14.10
C LYS A 33 10.81 11.41 13.23
N LEU A 34 11.94 10.73 13.41
CA LEU A 34 12.20 9.46 12.71
C LEU A 34 11.08 8.45 13.03
N PHE A 35 10.40 8.00 12.00
CA PHE A 35 9.30 7.05 12.10
C PHE A 35 9.71 5.65 11.64
N ILE A 36 10.49 5.56 10.55
CA ILE A 36 11.07 4.32 10.03
C ILE A 36 12.52 4.59 9.68
N ASP A 37 13.41 3.70 10.10
CA ASP A 37 14.84 3.72 9.85
C ASP A 37 15.21 2.62 8.85
N GLY A 38 16.03 2.93 7.85
CA GLY A 38 16.62 1.97 6.92
C GLY A 38 15.61 1.15 6.11
N PHE A 39 14.53 1.76 5.63
CA PHE A 39 13.43 1.08 4.96
C PHE A 39 13.79 0.60 3.57
N SER A 40 14.05 -0.70 3.41
CA SER A 40 14.53 -1.31 2.18
C SER A 40 13.44 -1.48 1.11
N PHE A 41 13.86 -1.55 -0.16
CA PHE A 41 12.99 -1.86 -1.30
C PHE A 41 12.22 -3.17 -1.11
N GLY A 42 10.98 -3.19 -1.58
CA GLY A 42 10.08 -4.35 -1.53
C GLY A 42 9.58 -4.71 -0.13
N LYS A 43 9.89 -3.92 0.89
CA LYS A 43 9.40 -4.15 2.25
C LYS A 43 8.08 -3.42 2.49
N VAL A 44 7.25 -4.05 3.33
CA VAL A 44 6.04 -3.45 3.90
C VAL A 44 6.16 -3.49 5.43
N THR A 45 5.81 -2.38 6.09
CA THR A 45 5.78 -2.35 7.56
C THR A 45 4.49 -2.93 8.10
N SER A 46 4.50 -3.29 9.39
CA SER A 46 3.25 -3.49 10.13
C SER A 46 2.49 -2.16 10.27
N TYR A 47 1.17 -2.22 10.45
CA TYR A 47 0.40 -1.04 10.81
C TYR A 47 0.83 -0.50 12.17
N ARG A 48 1.00 0.81 12.24
CA ARG A 48 1.21 1.55 13.48
C ARG A 48 0.01 2.44 13.76
N ASN A 49 -0.47 2.38 14.99
CA ASN A 49 -1.56 3.25 15.46
C ASN A 49 -0.99 4.60 15.86
N ILE A 50 -1.47 5.67 15.24
CA ILE A 50 -1.05 7.05 15.50
C ILE A 50 -2.26 7.95 15.68
N PRO A 51 -2.16 9.09 16.37
CA PRO A 51 -3.21 10.10 16.38
C PRO A 51 -3.57 10.53 14.95
N SER A 52 -4.85 10.70 14.68
CA SER A 52 -5.30 11.33 13.42
C SER A 52 -4.93 12.81 13.40
N GLY A 53 -4.75 13.38 12.20
CA GLY A 53 -4.38 14.78 12.04
C GLY A 53 -3.47 15.02 10.85
N GLU A 54 -2.86 16.19 10.85
CA GLU A 54 -1.93 16.65 9.82
C GLU A 54 -0.50 16.32 10.22
N TYR A 55 0.27 15.78 9.29
CA TYR A 55 1.66 15.41 9.47
C TYR A 55 2.50 15.87 8.30
N LEU A 56 3.64 16.50 8.59
CA LEU A 56 4.69 16.66 7.59
C LEU A 56 5.38 15.31 7.41
N LEU A 57 5.21 14.71 6.23
CA LEU A 57 5.90 13.48 5.81
C LEU A 57 7.14 13.85 5.03
N GLU A 58 8.29 13.41 5.50
CA GLU A 58 9.58 13.65 4.85
C GLU A 58 10.28 12.31 4.65
N ILE A 59 10.92 12.12 3.49
CA ILE A 59 11.69 10.92 3.14
C ILE A 59 13.08 11.33 2.71
N TYR A 60 14.08 10.62 3.23
CA TYR A 60 15.51 10.84 2.99
C TYR A 60 16.19 9.53 2.62
N ASN A 61 17.39 9.59 2.02
CA ASN A 61 18.29 8.43 2.00
C ASN A 61 18.68 8.07 3.44
N SER A 62 18.75 6.78 3.72
CA SER A 62 19.06 6.33 5.08
C SER A 62 20.43 6.79 5.54
N GLY A 63 20.45 7.44 6.72
CA GLY A 63 21.66 8.01 7.32
C GLY A 63 22.10 9.35 6.73
N ASP A 64 21.39 9.91 5.74
CA ASP A 64 21.74 11.18 5.12
C ASP A 64 20.52 12.11 5.03
N LYS A 65 20.59 13.23 5.74
CA LYS A 65 19.57 14.29 5.75
C LYS A 65 19.95 15.54 4.95
N SER A 66 21.02 15.48 4.18
CA SER A 66 21.50 16.63 3.41
C SER A 66 20.53 17.02 2.29
N GLU A 67 19.80 16.03 1.76
CA GLU A 67 18.83 16.21 0.69
C GLU A 67 17.50 15.51 1.03
N VAL A 68 16.40 16.25 0.97
CA VAL A 68 15.06 15.71 1.10
C VAL A 68 14.60 15.13 -0.25
N LEU A 69 14.28 13.84 -0.28
CA LEU A 69 13.80 13.18 -1.48
C LEU A 69 12.30 13.40 -1.71
N TYR A 70 11.55 13.61 -0.63
CA TYR A 70 10.11 13.88 -0.66
C TYR A 70 9.71 14.62 0.61
N SER A 71 8.84 15.63 0.47
CA SER A 71 8.32 16.40 1.61
C SER A 71 6.94 16.95 1.27
N GLU A 72 5.89 16.44 1.91
CA GLU A 72 4.52 16.92 1.78
C GLU A 72 3.71 16.75 3.07
N GLU A 73 2.65 17.54 3.18
CA GLU A 73 1.67 17.40 4.25
C GLU A 73 0.72 16.24 3.95
N ALA A 74 0.59 15.31 4.90
CA ALA A 74 -0.32 14.19 4.86
C ALA A 74 -1.42 14.34 5.91
N VAL A 75 -2.68 14.16 5.52
CA VAL A 75 -3.83 14.21 6.43
C VAL A 75 -4.34 12.81 6.71
N PHE A 76 -4.24 12.36 7.94
CA PHE A 76 -4.76 11.06 8.37
C PHE A 76 -6.08 11.21 9.10
N LEU A 77 -7.15 10.71 8.46
CA LEU A 77 -8.51 10.79 9.01
C LEU A 77 -8.71 9.83 10.19
N PRO A 78 -9.55 10.20 11.17
CA PRO A 78 -9.88 9.33 12.29
C PRO A 78 -10.43 7.99 11.85
N GLN A 79 -10.09 6.92 12.60
CA GLN A 79 -10.59 5.55 12.39
C GLN A 79 -10.31 4.97 10.99
N SER A 80 -9.42 5.58 10.23
CA SER A 80 -9.01 5.12 8.91
C SER A 80 -7.75 4.27 8.99
N THR A 81 -7.55 3.47 7.95
CA THR A 81 -6.34 2.65 7.78
C THR A 81 -5.73 2.98 6.42
N PHE A 82 -4.44 3.31 6.42
CA PHE A 82 -3.73 3.78 5.23
C PHE A 82 -2.50 2.93 4.94
N THR A 83 -2.25 2.68 3.67
CA THR A 83 -0.94 2.25 3.17
C THR A 83 -0.34 3.39 2.36
N MET A 84 0.81 3.89 2.81
CA MET A 84 1.62 4.91 2.16
C MET A 84 2.62 4.19 1.26
N ASN A 85 2.40 4.24 -0.06
CA ASN A 85 3.27 3.55 -1.01
C ASN A 85 4.27 4.54 -1.58
N ILE A 86 5.55 4.30 -1.31
CA ILE A 86 6.65 5.07 -1.89
C ILE A 86 6.85 4.55 -3.30
N ILE A 87 6.68 5.41 -4.29
CA ILE A 87 6.69 5.11 -5.72
C ILE A 87 7.63 6.06 -6.47
N VAL A 88 7.91 5.75 -7.74
CA VAL A 88 8.54 6.70 -8.67
C VAL A 88 7.43 7.28 -9.56
N LEU A 89 7.34 8.59 -9.62
CA LEU A 89 6.45 9.30 -10.51
C LEU A 89 7.27 10.38 -11.26
N GLU A 90 7.23 10.37 -12.60
CA GLU A 90 7.98 11.33 -13.42
C GLU A 90 9.47 11.44 -13.05
N SER A 91 10.10 10.29 -12.77
CA SER A 91 11.50 10.17 -12.34
C SER A 91 11.82 10.75 -10.96
N ALA A 92 10.82 11.17 -10.18
CA ALA A 92 10.97 11.61 -8.81
C ALA A 92 10.32 10.64 -7.82
N LEU A 93 10.81 10.66 -6.57
CA LEU A 93 10.18 9.91 -5.49
C LEU A 93 8.87 10.60 -5.10
N SER A 94 7.82 9.81 -4.97
CA SER A 94 6.48 10.27 -4.59
C SER A 94 5.82 9.29 -3.63
N VAL A 95 4.69 9.69 -3.03
CA VAL A 95 3.92 8.83 -2.13
C VAL A 95 2.48 8.70 -2.63
N PHE A 96 2.08 7.48 -2.94
CA PHE A 96 0.71 7.15 -3.31
C PHE A 96 -0.02 6.55 -2.11
N THR A 97 -0.99 7.30 -1.58
CA THR A 97 -1.76 6.88 -0.39
C THR A 97 -2.97 6.05 -0.78
N ILE A 98 -3.09 4.89 -0.18
CA ILE A 98 -4.25 4.01 -0.33
C ILE A 98 -5.00 3.95 1.00
N ILE A 99 -6.31 4.17 0.93
CA ILE A 99 -7.20 3.84 2.04
C ILE A 99 -7.45 2.34 1.98
N ASP A 100 -6.97 1.62 2.98
CA ASP A 100 -7.22 0.19 3.09
C ASP A 100 -8.66 -0.07 3.56
N GLY A 101 -9.21 -1.21 3.13
CA GLY A 101 -10.55 -1.61 3.55
C GLY A 101 -10.66 -1.72 5.07
N PHE A 102 -11.86 -1.57 5.59
CA PHE A 102 -12.12 -1.70 7.02
C PHE A 102 -11.60 -3.03 7.55
N PRO A 103 -10.98 -3.03 8.76
CA PRO A 103 -10.54 -4.27 9.35
C PRO A 103 -11.76 -5.18 9.56
N ILE A 104 -11.70 -6.36 8.94
CA ILE A 104 -12.59 -7.51 9.14
C ILE A 104 -14.08 -7.15 9.17
N THR A 105 -14.72 -7.29 8.03
CA THR A 105 -16.18 -7.35 8.00
C THR A 105 -16.65 -8.75 8.39
N ILE A 106 -17.86 -8.83 9.00
CA ILE A 106 -18.56 -10.11 9.13
C ILE A 106 -18.98 -10.54 7.71
N SER A 107 -18.11 -11.26 7.03
CA SER A 107 -18.32 -11.74 5.66
C SER A 107 -17.82 -13.15 5.52
N GLU A 108 -18.58 -13.99 4.82
CA GLU A 108 -18.16 -15.35 4.45
C GLU A 108 -17.15 -15.35 3.28
N ASN A 109 -16.92 -14.21 2.64
CA ASN A 109 -15.94 -14.07 1.56
C ASN A 109 -14.62 -13.45 2.06
N SER A 110 -13.56 -13.65 1.30
CA SER A 110 -12.34 -12.86 1.31
C SER A 110 -12.42 -11.78 0.24
N PHE A 111 -11.57 -10.75 0.35
CA PHE A 111 -11.56 -9.61 -0.55
C PHE A 111 -10.16 -9.45 -1.11
N LEU A 112 -10.03 -9.44 -2.43
CA LEU A 112 -8.76 -9.31 -3.14
C LEU A 112 -8.78 -8.09 -4.04
N ARG A 113 -7.69 -7.32 -4.05
CA ARG A 113 -7.38 -6.32 -5.07
C ARG A 113 -5.98 -6.52 -5.60
N PHE A 114 -5.72 -5.96 -6.78
CA PHE A 114 -4.41 -5.91 -7.39
C PHE A 114 -3.97 -4.47 -7.58
N ILE A 115 -2.67 -4.18 -7.37
CA ILE A 115 -2.08 -2.88 -7.59
C ILE A 115 -0.74 -3.08 -8.29
N ASN A 116 -0.55 -2.40 -9.41
CA ASN A 116 0.71 -2.43 -10.12
C ASN A 116 1.60 -1.25 -9.70
N PHE A 117 2.69 -1.54 -8.97
CA PHE A 117 3.70 -0.55 -8.57
C PHE A 117 5.03 -0.70 -9.32
N SER A 118 5.02 -1.33 -10.49
CA SER A 118 6.20 -1.44 -11.34
C SER A 118 6.15 -0.39 -12.45
N PRO A 119 6.97 0.69 -12.40
CA PRO A 119 6.84 1.82 -13.33
C PRO A 119 7.13 1.45 -14.78
N ASP A 120 8.00 0.47 -15.01
CA ASP A 120 8.41 0.04 -16.35
C ASP A 120 7.68 -1.22 -16.84
N SER A 121 6.66 -1.66 -16.09
CA SER A 121 5.90 -2.84 -16.51
C SER A 121 4.92 -2.50 -17.63
N PRO A 122 4.66 -3.45 -18.55
CA PRO A 122 3.50 -3.37 -19.42
C PRO A 122 2.20 -3.45 -18.61
N LEU A 123 1.06 -3.40 -19.29
CA LEU A 123 -0.23 -3.72 -18.65
C LEU A 123 -0.21 -5.16 -18.11
N LEU A 124 -0.63 -5.33 -16.87
CA LEU A 124 -0.56 -6.61 -16.18
C LEU A 124 -1.94 -7.23 -15.98
N THR A 125 -2.02 -8.55 -16.12
CA THR A 125 -3.18 -9.37 -15.81
C THR A 125 -2.87 -10.30 -14.64
N LEU A 126 -3.71 -10.27 -13.60
CA LEU A 126 -3.68 -11.23 -12.51
C LEU A 126 -4.80 -12.26 -12.70
N SER A 127 -4.43 -13.51 -12.85
CA SER A 127 -5.34 -14.65 -13.06
C SER A 127 -5.23 -15.66 -11.93
N LEU A 128 -6.23 -16.55 -11.82
CA LEU A 128 -6.08 -17.81 -11.10
C LEU A 128 -5.13 -18.73 -11.87
N SER A 129 -4.66 -19.80 -11.22
CA SER A 129 -3.78 -20.80 -11.85
C SER A 129 -4.42 -21.55 -13.03
N ASN A 130 -5.74 -21.54 -13.14
CA ASN A 130 -6.50 -22.06 -14.28
C ASN A 130 -6.67 -21.03 -15.42
N GLU A 131 -5.90 -19.95 -15.39
CA GLU A 131 -5.90 -18.85 -16.37
C GLU A 131 -7.19 -17.98 -16.39
N GLU A 132 -8.12 -18.19 -15.45
CA GLU A 132 -9.26 -17.29 -15.29
C GLU A 132 -8.80 -15.92 -14.77
N ALA A 133 -8.91 -14.89 -15.59
CA ALA A 133 -8.49 -13.54 -15.25
C ALA A 133 -9.39 -12.93 -14.16
N ILE A 134 -8.76 -12.43 -13.09
CA ILE A 134 -9.44 -11.68 -12.02
C ILE A 134 -9.36 -10.18 -12.29
N PHE A 135 -8.19 -9.71 -12.71
CA PHE A 135 -7.93 -8.32 -13.09
C PHE A 135 -7.11 -8.33 -14.38
N SER A 136 -7.50 -7.55 -15.37
CA SER A 136 -6.82 -7.48 -16.67
C SER A 136 -6.49 -6.05 -17.05
N GLY A 137 -5.34 -5.84 -17.68
CA GLY A 137 -4.93 -4.56 -18.21
C GLY A 137 -4.56 -3.52 -17.15
N VAL A 138 -4.07 -3.96 -15.98
CA VAL A 138 -3.76 -3.07 -14.86
C VAL A 138 -2.47 -2.32 -15.13
N GLN A 139 -2.57 -0.99 -15.26
CA GLN A 139 -1.44 -0.10 -15.52
C GLN A 139 -0.71 0.30 -14.23
N TYR A 140 0.43 0.97 -14.40
CA TYR A 140 1.21 1.51 -13.28
C TYR A 140 0.37 2.46 -12.39
N ILE A 141 0.46 2.29 -11.07
CA ILE A 141 -0.27 3.02 -10.01
C ILE A 141 -1.80 2.74 -10.02
N GLU A 142 -2.29 1.88 -10.90
CA GLU A 142 -3.70 1.53 -10.86
C GLU A 142 -4.03 0.68 -9.63
N ASN A 143 -4.97 1.17 -8.83
CA ASN A 143 -5.52 0.49 -7.66
C ASN A 143 -6.89 -0.09 -8.03
N THR A 144 -6.97 -1.39 -8.27
CA THR A 144 -8.24 -2.04 -8.62
C THR A 144 -9.22 -2.04 -7.44
N ARG A 145 -10.51 -2.22 -7.75
CA ARG A 145 -11.52 -2.45 -6.70
C ARG A 145 -11.34 -3.85 -6.11
N TYR A 146 -11.80 -4.02 -4.87
CA TYR A 146 -11.86 -5.35 -4.27
C TYR A 146 -12.89 -6.24 -4.95
N VAL A 147 -12.46 -7.44 -5.34
CA VAL A 147 -13.35 -8.54 -5.74
C VAL A 147 -13.52 -9.51 -4.59
N LYS A 148 -14.66 -10.21 -4.56
CA LYS A 148 -14.97 -11.23 -3.57
C LYS A 148 -14.50 -12.59 -4.07
N LEU A 149 -13.73 -13.29 -3.24
CA LEU A 149 -13.33 -14.68 -3.46
C LEU A 149 -13.80 -15.55 -2.28
N LYS A 150 -14.06 -16.82 -2.51
CA LYS A 150 -14.28 -17.76 -1.41
C LYS A 150 -13.01 -17.91 -0.59
N PRO A 151 -13.09 -18.09 0.74
CA PRO A 151 -11.91 -18.45 1.51
C PRO A 151 -11.30 -19.76 1.00
N GLY A 152 -9.97 -19.81 0.93
CA GLY A 152 -9.28 -20.97 0.39
C GLY A 152 -7.80 -20.75 0.13
N LEU A 153 -7.15 -21.77 -0.40
CA LEU A 153 -5.77 -21.70 -0.87
C LEU A 153 -5.79 -21.37 -2.37
N TYR A 154 -5.01 -20.39 -2.76
CA TYR A 154 -4.95 -19.87 -4.11
C TYR A 154 -3.52 -19.81 -4.62
N ASP A 155 -3.37 -20.17 -5.88
CA ASP A 155 -2.21 -19.87 -6.69
C ASP A 155 -2.64 -18.86 -7.77
N PHE A 156 -1.84 -17.82 -7.95
CA PHE A 156 -2.11 -16.78 -8.94
C PHE A 156 -1.03 -16.80 -10.02
N LEU A 157 -1.43 -16.39 -11.20
CA LEU A 157 -0.55 -16.14 -12.34
C LEU A 157 -0.60 -14.66 -12.69
N LEU A 158 0.57 -14.02 -12.68
CA LEU A 158 0.75 -12.65 -13.15
C LEU A 158 1.37 -12.70 -14.55
N THR A 159 0.73 -12.07 -15.52
CA THR A 159 1.16 -12.04 -16.92
C THR A 159 1.12 -10.64 -17.47
N GLU A 160 1.86 -10.40 -18.54
CA GLU A 160 1.63 -9.27 -19.43
C GLU A 160 0.29 -9.45 -20.15
N THR A 161 -0.48 -8.36 -20.26
CA THR A 161 -1.80 -8.40 -20.90
C THR A 161 -1.64 -8.52 -22.41
N GLU A 162 -2.39 -9.45 -23.03
CA GLU A 162 -2.42 -9.69 -24.48
C GLU A 162 -1.07 -10.08 -25.13
N ALA A 163 -0.09 -10.50 -24.35
CA ALA A 163 1.19 -11.01 -24.88
C ALA A 163 1.23 -12.54 -24.90
N GLU A 164 1.47 -13.15 -26.06
CA GLU A 164 1.60 -14.61 -26.19
C GLU A 164 2.87 -15.14 -25.51
N GLU A 165 3.98 -14.40 -25.61
CA GLU A 165 5.30 -14.75 -25.05
C GLU A 165 5.82 -13.68 -24.07
N GLY A 166 4.93 -13.03 -23.30
CA GLY A 166 5.28 -12.01 -22.35
C GLY A 166 5.75 -12.53 -21.00
N PHE A 167 5.95 -11.60 -20.08
CA PHE A 167 6.27 -11.87 -18.69
C PHE A 167 5.24 -12.78 -18.04
N LYS A 168 5.70 -13.83 -17.34
CA LYS A 168 4.86 -14.74 -16.54
C LYS A 168 5.50 -14.98 -15.18
N LYS A 169 4.73 -14.80 -14.10
CA LYS A 169 5.17 -15.09 -12.73
C LYS A 169 4.08 -15.77 -11.93
N PHE A 170 4.40 -16.93 -11.37
CA PHE A 170 3.54 -17.63 -10.44
C PHE A 170 3.68 -17.08 -9.02
N ILE A 171 2.55 -16.87 -8.35
CA ILE A 171 2.44 -16.48 -6.95
C ILE A 171 1.69 -17.60 -6.24
N SER A 172 2.43 -18.49 -5.60
CA SER A 172 1.90 -19.72 -5.04
C SER A 172 1.47 -19.60 -3.57
N SER A 173 0.56 -20.49 -3.17
CA SER A 173 0.21 -20.80 -1.77
C SER A 173 -0.25 -19.60 -0.95
N LYS A 174 -1.21 -18.83 -1.47
CA LYS A 174 -1.83 -17.73 -0.73
C LYS A 174 -3.13 -18.21 -0.08
N THR A 175 -3.15 -18.30 1.24
CA THR A 175 -4.36 -18.59 1.99
C THR A 175 -5.19 -17.34 2.18
N LEU A 176 -6.37 -17.29 1.58
CA LEU A 176 -7.36 -16.24 1.77
C LEU A 176 -8.37 -16.65 2.84
N LYS A 177 -8.48 -15.87 3.91
CA LYS A 177 -9.38 -16.13 5.04
C LYS A 177 -10.65 -15.28 4.91
N LYS A 178 -11.77 -15.80 5.40
CA LYS A 178 -13.04 -15.07 5.42
C LYS A 178 -12.91 -13.75 6.17
N GLY A 179 -13.61 -12.71 5.68
CA GLY A 179 -13.62 -11.37 6.26
C GLY A 179 -12.32 -10.59 6.09
N HIS A 180 -11.29 -11.12 5.43
CA HIS A 180 -9.99 -10.47 5.29
C HIS A 180 -9.83 -9.81 3.93
N PHE A 181 -9.04 -8.73 3.92
CA PHE A 181 -8.67 -7.96 2.73
C PHE A 181 -7.22 -8.23 2.35
N TYR A 182 -6.99 -8.49 1.08
CA TYR A 182 -5.68 -8.81 0.52
C TYR A 182 -5.36 -7.89 -0.64
N THR A 183 -4.08 -7.53 -0.76
CA THR A 183 -3.53 -6.80 -1.90
C THR A 183 -2.36 -7.60 -2.48
N ILE A 184 -2.35 -7.83 -3.77
CA ILE A 184 -1.23 -8.38 -4.54
C ILE A 184 -0.64 -7.27 -5.36
#